data_d4293c657ec0de8127c81bf6370beffc
#
_entry.id   d4293c657ec0de8127c81bf6370beffc
#
_cell.length_a   1.000
_cell.length_b   1.000
_cell.length_c   1.000
_cell.angle_alpha   90.00
_cell.angle_beta   90.00
_cell.angle_gamma   90.00
#
_symmetry.space_group_name_H-M   'P 1'
#
loop_
_entity.id
_entity.type
_entity.pdbx_description
1 polymer ?
#
loop_
_entity_poly.entity_id
_entity_poly.type
_entity_poly.pdbx_seq_one_letter_code
_entity_poly.pdbx_strand_id
1 'polypeptide(L)'
;MSNATKETVIVLDFGGQYNQLIARRVRECNVYCEILPYTVDIQKIKDINPKGIIFTGGPNSVYDESSPHYTPEIFELGIPILGICYGCQLMAYTLGGNVVSATDNSSSEYGKTVTRYNNNDILFKSVKSEGISWMSHRDYINEAPEGFSITATTDVCPVAAMSCPEKKFYGVQFHPEVNHTENGKDMLRSFLYDVCECKGEWKMESFIDTTVAQLKEQIGDKGVVLGLSGGVDSSVAAALLSKAVGKQLTCVFVDQGLMRKDEGDFVEQTFTKLFDMNFVRINCQEEFLAKLKGVEEPEEKRHIIGTEFYKVFWNKIRESYGEGYFAQGTIYPDRIESGKGDAAKIKTHHNQVGIPEDIDFAGVIETLKDLFKDEVRVVGEKLGLPHDLVWRQPFPGPGLGVRVIGEVTAEKVRILQEADAILRDEMDKCGYADKMSQFFAVLPGVKTVGVMGDARTYDELIALRAVTTDDFMTADWAKIPYEILGRVSNRIINEVEHVNRVVYDITSKPPGTVEWE
;
A
#
# COMPACT_ATOMS: atom_id res chain seq x y z
N MET A 1 25.88 -18.69 3.71
CA MET A 1 25.32 -19.75 4.57
C MET A 1 23.84 -19.82 4.30
N SER A 2 23.22 -20.99 4.23
CA SER A 2 22.05 -21.35 3.47
C SER A 2 20.90 -20.35 3.58
N ASN A 3 20.66 -19.57 2.50
CA ASN A 3 19.32 -19.16 2.18
C ASN A 3 18.50 -20.45 2.11
N ALA A 4 17.75 -20.77 3.15
CA ALA A 4 16.64 -21.68 3.00
C ALA A 4 15.81 -21.07 1.86
N THR A 5 15.82 -21.72 0.70
CA THR A 5 15.17 -21.22 -0.51
C THR A 5 13.69 -21.08 -0.19
N LYS A 6 13.26 -19.84 0.07
CA LYS A 6 11.83 -19.53 0.22
C LYS A 6 11.13 -20.07 -1.02
N GLU A 7 10.04 -20.79 -0.85
CA GLU A 7 9.18 -21.14 -1.98
C GLU A 7 8.78 -19.83 -2.66
N THR A 8 9.37 -19.54 -3.82
CA THR A 8 9.16 -18.25 -4.51
C THR A 8 8.37 -18.44 -5.77
N VAL A 9 7.37 -17.61 -5.99
CA VAL A 9 6.68 -17.44 -7.27
C VAL A 9 7.10 -16.08 -7.84
N ILE A 10 7.45 -16.03 -9.11
CA ILE A 10 7.76 -14.78 -9.80
C ILE A 10 6.50 -14.23 -10.44
N VAL A 11 6.21 -12.96 -10.21
CA VAL A 11 5.21 -12.19 -10.96
C VAL A 11 5.98 -11.33 -11.96
N LEU A 12 5.92 -11.68 -13.24
CA LEU A 12 6.62 -10.96 -14.31
C LEU A 12 5.72 -9.84 -14.82
N ASP A 13 6.16 -8.61 -14.60
CA ASP A 13 5.38 -7.39 -14.84
C ASP A 13 5.52 -6.91 -16.29
N PHE A 14 4.43 -6.97 -17.04
CA PHE A 14 4.32 -6.47 -18.41
C PHE A 14 3.67 -5.07 -18.49
N GLY A 15 3.64 -4.32 -17.39
CA GLY A 15 3.12 -2.95 -17.34
C GLY A 15 1.62 -2.85 -17.02
N GLY A 16 1.00 -3.92 -16.58
CA GLY A 16 -0.40 -3.94 -16.18
C GLY A 16 -0.67 -3.18 -14.87
N GLN A 17 -1.89 -2.69 -14.71
CA GLN A 17 -2.29 -1.95 -13.51
C GLN A 17 -2.42 -2.84 -12.25
N TYR A 18 -2.61 -4.14 -12.41
CA TYR A 18 -2.92 -5.08 -11.34
C TYR A 18 -1.74 -5.95 -10.89
N ASN A 19 -0.50 -5.64 -11.30
CA ASN A 19 0.70 -6.43 -10.95
C ASN A 19 0.90 -6.58 -9.43
N GLN A 20 0.75 -5.51 -8.66
CA GLN A 20 0.83 -5.55 -7.20
C GLN A 20 -0.35 -6.32 -6.59
N LEU A 21 -1.54 -6.25 -7.19
CA LEU A 21 -2.70 -6.98 -6.71
C LEU A 21 -2.53 -8.48 -6.93
N ILE A 22 -1.98 -8.92 -8.07
CA ILE A 22 -1.61 -10.32 -8.32
C ILE A 22 -0.67 -10.82 -7.22
N ALA A 23 0.40 -10.08 -6.96
CA ALA A 23 1.37 -10.43 -5.93
C ALA A 23 0.73 -10.53 -4.53
N ARG A 24 -0.16 -9.59 -4.17
CA ARG A 24 -0.92 -9.64 -2.91
C ARG A 24 -1.79 -10.90 -2.82
N ARG A 25 -2.48 -11.28 -3.90
CA ARG A 25 -3.29 -12.51 -3.93
C ARG A 25 -2.45 -13.77 -3.74
N VAL A 26 -1.24 -13.81 -4.32
CA VAL A 26 -0.28 -14.92 -4.10
C VAL A 26 0.12 -14.97 -2.61
N ARG A 27 0.45 -13.81 -2.00
CA ARG A 27 0.81 -13.71 -0.58
C ARG A 27 -0.34 -14.09 0.35
N GLU A 28 -1.57 -13.71 0.02
CA GLU A 28 -2.78 -14.15 0.74
C GLU A 28 -3.00 -15.67 0.70
N CYS A 29 -2.38 -16.36 -0.25
CA CYS A 29 -2.32 -17.81 -0.30
C CYS A 29 -1.12 -18.37 0.49
N ASN A 30 -0.45 -17.60 1.33
CA ASN A 30 0.74 -17.97 2.10
C ASN A 30 1.93 -18.42 1.24
N VAL A 31 2.06 -17.89 0.03
CA VAL A 31 3.17 -18.16 -0.88
C VAL A 31 3.97 -16.87 -1.08
N TYR A 32 5.28 -16.94 -0.90
CA TYR A 32 6.16 -15.81 -1.17
C TYR A 32 6.23 -15.53 -2.67
N CYS A 33 6.22 -14.25 -3.06
CA CYS A 33 6.43 -13.87 -4.45
C CYS A 33 7.25 -12.60 -4.60
N GLU A 34 7.91 -12.48 -5.73
CA GLU A 34 8.63 -11.28 -6.16
C GLU A 34 8.06 -10.75 -7.47
N ILE A 35 7.89 -9.43 -7.58
CA ILE A 35 7.56 -8.77 -8.84
C ILE A 35 8.88 -8.40 -9.52
N LEU A 36 9.07 -8.88 -10.74
CA LEU A 36 10.22 -8.55 -11.58
C LEU A 36 9.74 -7.90 -12.89
N PRO A 37 10.45 -6.91 -13.43
CA PRO A 37 10.08 -6.33 -14.73
C PRO A 37 10.30 -7.34 -15.86
N TYR A 38 9.53 -7.24 -16.93
CA TYR A 38 9.70 -8.09 -18.12
C TYR A 38 11.08 -7.99 -18.77
N THR A 39 11.86 -6.98 -18.43
CA THR A 39 13.25 -6.80 -18.88
C THR A 39 14.28 -7.56 -18.05
N VAL A 40 13.85 -8.30 -17.02
CA VAL A 40 14.75 -9.05 -16.16
C VAL A 40 15.52 -10.11 -16.96
N ASP A 41 16.81 -10.27 -16.65
CA ASP A 41 17.62 -11.32 -17.26
C ASP A 41 17.10 -12.72 -16.87
N ILE A 42 16.97 -13.60 -17.86
CA ILE A 42 16.51 -14.99 -17.64
C ILE A 42 17.42 -15.75 -16.67
N GLN A 43 18.71 -15.40 -16.62
CA GLN A 43 19.64 -16.01 -15.68
C GLN A 43 19.24 -15.72 -14.23
N LYS A 44 18.74 -14.50 -13.94
CA LYS A 44 18.21 -14.18 -12.61
C LYS A 44 17.00 -15.04 -12.25
N ILE A 45 16.11 -15.32 -13.20
CA ILE A 45 15.00 -16.25 -12.98
C ILE A 45 15.50 -17.66 -12.66
N LYS A 46 16.49 -18.15 -13.42
CA LYS A 46 17.14 -19.45 -13.16
C LYS A 46 17.81 -19.50 -11.78
N ASP A 47 18.46 -18.42 -11.37
CA ASP A 47 19.14 -18.34 -10.07
C ASP A 47 18.15 -18.34 -8.89
N ILE A 48 16.98 -17.71 -9.05
CA ILE A 48 15.89 -17.73 -8.07
C ILE A 48 15.28 -19.13 -7.98
N ASN A 49 15.26 -19.89 -9.08
CA ASN A 49 14.64 -21.21 -9.20
C ASN A 49 13.20 -21.24 -8.63
N PRO A 50 12.28 -20.45 -9.21
CA PRO A 50 10.94 -20.28 -8.65
C PRO A 50 10.08 -21.54 -8.83
N LYS A 51 9.08 -21.70 -7.97
CA LYS A 51 8.05 -22.76 -8.05
C LYS A 51 7.06 -22.54 -9.18
N GLY A 52 6.87 -21.29 -9.60
CA GLY A 52 5.99 -20.91 -10.69
C GLY A 52 6.23 -19.46 -11.12
N ILE A 53 5.73 -19.14 -12.31
CA ILE A 53 5.82 -17.79 -12.88
C ILE A 53 4.41 -17.35 -13.27
N ILE A 54 4.04 -16.11 -12.93
CA ILE A 54 2.79 -15.49 -13.35
C ILE A 54 3.12 -14.31 -14.27
N PHE A 55 2.63 -14.34 -15.50
CA PHE A 55 2.70 -13.23 -16.44
C PHE A 55 1.52 -12.32 -16.19
N THR A 56 1.76 -11.05 -15.94
CA THR A 56 0.70 -10.07 -15.66
C THR A 56 -0.05 -9.65 -16.93
N GLY A 57 -1.15 -8.91 -16.74
CA GLY A 57 -1.73 -8.12 -17.81
C GLY A 57 -0.79 -7.00 -18.28
N GLY A 58 -1.16 -6.35 -19.37
CA GLY A 58 -0.43 -5.22 -19.95
C GLY A 58 -1.35 -4.38 -20.84
N PRO A 59 -0.99 -3.10 -21.12
CA PRO A 59 -1.83 -2.20 -21.89
C PRO A 59 -1.70 -2.36 -23.41
N ASN A 60 -0.75 -3.17 -23.88
CA ASN A 60 -0.34 -3.23 -25.27
C ASN A 60 -0.97 -4.43 -26.02
N SER A 61 -0.93 -4.39 -27.35
CA SER A 61 -1.18 -5.54 -28.21
C SER A 61 0.09 -6.37 -28.37
N VAL A 62 -0.01 -7.70 -28.45
CA VAL A 62 1.14 -8.57 -28.69
C VAL A 62 1.78 -8.37 -30.09
N TYR A 63 1.11 -7.65 -30.98
CA TYR A 63 1.59 -7.37 -32.34
C TYR A 63 2.34 -6.04 -32.47
N ASP A 64 2.26 -5.17 -31.45
CA ASP A 64 2.96 -3.88 -31.50
C ASP A 64 4.46 -4.08 -31.28
N GLU A 65 5.30 -3.52 -32.14
CA GLU A 65 6.77 -3.64 -32.04
C GLU A 65 7.33 -3.11 -30.72
N SER A 66 6.64 -2.15 -30.11
CA SER A 66 7.00 -1.57 -28.80
C SER A 66 6.45 -2.33 -27.60
N SER A 67 5.68 -3.41 -27.82
CA SER A 67 5.08 -4.17 -26.74
C SER A 67 6.10 -4.93 -25.92
N PRO A 68 5.86 -5.09 -24.61
CA PRO A 68 6.75 -5.85 -23.74
C PRO A 68 6.70 -7.35 -24.10
N HIS A 69 7.75 -7.84 -24.69
CA HIS A 69 7.97 -9.26 -24.95
C HIS A 69 9.01 -9.83 -23.98
N TYR A 70 8.97 -11.14 -23.79
CA TYR A 70 10.00 -11.86 -23.07
C TYR A 70 10.59 -12.99 -23.95
N THR A 71 11.82 -13.42 -23.63
CA THR A 71 12.47 -14.47 -24.41
C THR A 71 11.68 -15.79 -24.40
N PRO A 72 11.48 -16.45 -25.57
CA PRO A 72 10.80 -17.76 -25.63
C PRO A 72 11.45 -18.85 -24.78
N GLU A 73 12.73 -18.72 -24.45
CA GLU A 73 13.47 -19.64 -23.57
C GLU A 73 12.79 -19.85 -22.21
N ILE A 74 11.97 -18.89 -21.73
CA ILE A 74 11.24 -19.01 -20.46
C ILE A 74 10.30 -20.21 -20.45
N PHE A 75 9.74 -20.59 -21.61
CA PHE A 75 8.87 -21.76 -21.77
C PHE A 75 9.63 -23.09 -21.80
N GLU A 76 10.95 -23.05 -21.88
CA GLU A 76 11.82 -24.23 -21.87
C GLU A 76 12.39 -24.55 -20.48
N LEU A 77 12.15 -23.66 -19.49
CA LEU A 77 12.69 -23.82 -18.13
C LEU A 77 12.04 -24.95 -17.33
N GLY A 78 10.92 -25.52 -17.80
CA GLY A 78 10.18 -26.56 -17.06
C GLY A 78 9.46 -26.02 -15.80
N ILE A 79 9.34 -24.72 -15.67
CA ILE A 79 8.67 -24.04 -14.55
C ILE A 79 7.18 -23.83 -14.93
N PRO A 80 6.22 -24.09 -14.01
CA PRO A 80 4.81 -23.79 -14.23
C PRO A 80 4.60 -22.31 -14.55
N ILE A 81 3.76 -22.00 -15.57
CA ILE A 81 3.46 -20.63 -15.99
C ILE A 81 1.95 -20.40 -16.04
N LEU A 82 1.50 -19.30 -15.42
CA LEU A 82 0.14 -18.77 -15.55
C LEU A 82 0.18 -17.42 -16.26
N GLY A 83 -0.45 -17.30 -17.42
CA GLY A 83 -0.65 -16.02 -18.11
C GLY A 83 -1.99 -15.40 -17.75
N ILE A 84 -2.02 -14.12 -17.40
CA ILE A 84 -3.23 -13.34 -17.11
C ILE A 84 -3.39 -12.23 -18.14
N CYS A 85 -4.54 -12.18 -18.82
CA CYS A 85 -4.90 -11.16 -19.82
C CYS A 85 -3.81 -11.04 -20.91
N TYR A 86 -3.05 -9.94 -20.95
CA TYR A 86 -1.92 -9.80 -21.88
C TYR A 86 -0.92 -10.97 -21.77
N GLY A 87 -0.60 -11.41 -20.55
CA GLY A 87 0.30 -12.55 -20.33
C GLY A 87 -0.21 -13.87 -20.92
N CYS A 88 -1.54 -14.06 -20.94
CA CYS A 88 -2.16 -15.20 -21.63
C CYS A 88 -2.04 -15.07 -23.15
N GLN A 89 -2.29 -13.87 -23.69
CA GLN A 89 -2.14 -13.58 -25.11
C GLN A 89 -0.68 -13.73 -25.58
N LEU A 90 0.29 -13.23 -24.79
CA LEU A 90 1.71 -13.38 -25.07
C LEU A 90 2.14 -14.85 -25.10
N MET A 91 1.65 -15.65 -24.16
CA MET A 91 1.88 -17.11 -24.16
C MET A 91 1.31 -17.75 -25.44
N ALA A 92 0.06 -17.44 -25.77
CA ALA A 92 -0.57 -17.98 -26.99
C ALA A 92 0.20 -17.58 -28.25
N TYR A 93 0.53 -16.29 -28.40
CA TYR A 93 1.28 -15.76 -29.53
C TYR A 93 2.65 -16.42 -29.68
N THR A 94 3.42 -16.51 -28.58
CA THR A 94 4.78 -17.07 -28.60
C THR A 94 4.79 -18.57 -28.93
N LEU A 95 3.76 -19.30 -28.53
CA LEU A 95 3.66 -20.75 -28.73
C LEU A 95 2.89 -21.15 -30.01
N GLY A 96 2.56 -20.15 -30.87
CA GLY A 96 1.98 -20.40 -32.19
C GLY A 96 0.45 -20.44 -32.26
N GLY A 97 -0.22 -19.93 -31.21
CA GLY A 97 -1.66 -19.65 -31.24
C GLY A 97 -1.99 -18.39 -32.03
N ASN A 98 -3.27 -18.13 -32.24
CA ASN A 98 -3.77 -16.99 -32.99
C ASN A 98 -4.43 -15.97 -32.04
N VAL A 99 -3.82 -14.80 -31.89
CA VAL A 99 -4.39 -13.63 -31.17
C VAL A 99 -4.95 -12.68 -32.22
N VAL A 100 -6.12 -12.12 -32.01
CA VAL A 100 -6.76 -11.18 -32.94
C VAL A 100 -7.17 -9.93 -32.19
N SER A 101 -7.08 -8.79 -32.89
CA SER A 101 -7.59 -7.53 -32.37
C SER A 101 -9.06 -7.37 -32.77
N ALA A 102 -9.88 -6.94 -31.81
CA ALA A 102 -11.27 -6.63 -32.10
C ALA A 102 -11.34 -5.50 -33.15
N THR A 103 -12.00 -5.78 -34.27
CA THR A 103 -12.18 -4.82 -35.36
C THR A 103 -13.28 -3.81 -35.07
N ASP A 104 -14.14 -4.13 -34.10
CA ASP A 104 -15.24 -3.30 -33.61
C ASP A 104 -15.42 -3.48 -32.09
N ASN A 105 -16.25 -2.64 -31.47
CA ASN A 105 -16.53 -2.71 -30.05
C ASN A 105 -17.38 -3.94 -29.65
N SER A 106 -17.89 -4.74 -30.59
CA SER A 106 -18.71 -5.90 -30.31
C SER A 106 -17.89 -7.15 -29.93
N SER A 107 -16.59 -7.14 -30.24
CA SER A 107 -15.67 -8.25 -29.98
C SER A 107 -14.73 -7.99 -28.79
N SER A 108 -14.78 -6.82 -28.19
CA SER A 108 -14.04 -6.48 -26.96
C SER A 108 -14.91 -6.68 -25.72
N GLU A 109 -14.30 -7.09 -24.60
CA GLU A 109 -15.03 -7.30 -23.35
C GLU A 109 -14.44 -6.44 -22.23
N TYR A 110 -15.32 -5.66 -21.59
CA TYR A 110 -14.98 -4.80 -20.45
C TYR A 110 -16.00 -4.97 -19.31
N GLY A 111 -15.50 -5.20 -18.11
CA GLY A 111 -16.32 -5.32 -16.91
C GLY A 111 -16.75 -6.76 -16.61
N LYS A 112 -17.92 -6.89 -15.98
CA LYS A 112 -18.48 -8.17 -15.52
C LYS A 112 -19.02 -8.97 -16.70
N THR A 113 -18.43 -10.12 -16.95
CA THR A 113 -18.80 -11.02 -18.06
C THR A 113 -19.08 -12.42 -17.52
N VAL A 114 -20.12 -13.06 -18.06
CA VAL A 114 -20.45 -14.45 -17.74
C VAL A 114 -19.44 -15.36 -18.45
N THR A 115 -18.73 -16.16 -17.67
CA THR A 115 -17.71 -17.10 -18.16
C THR A 115 -18.09 -18.52 -17.80
N ARG A 116 -17.95 -19.44 -18.77
CA ARG A 116 -18.23 -20.88 -18.61
C ARG A 116 -16.93 -21.63 -18.48
N TYR A 117 -16.80 -22.40 -17.41
CA TYR A 117 -15.57 -23.09 -17.02
C TYR A 117 -15.70 -24.61 -17.23
N ASN A 118 -14.62 -25.22 -17.69
CA ASN A 118 -14.47 -26.68 -17.70
C ASN A 118 -13.91 -27.13 -16.35
N ASN A 119 -14.76 -27.68 -15.48
CA ASN A 119 -14.39 -28.14 -14.14
C ASN A 119 -13.48 -29.37 -14.11
N ASN A 120 -13.17 -29.97 -15.24
CA ASN A 120 -12.13 -31.01 -15.33
C ASN A 120 -10.72 -30.41 -15.35
N ASP A 121 -10.59 -29.09 -15.63
CA ASP A 121 -9.32 -28.40 -15.54
C ASP A 121 -8.96 -28.10 -14.09
N ILE A 122 -7.67 -28.17 -13.77
CA ILE A 122 -7.16 -28.04 -12.41
C ILE A 122 -7.43 -26.66 -11.81
N LEU A 123 -7.42 -25.59 -12.63
CA LEU A 123 -7.71 -24.23 -12.16
C LEU A 123 -9.17 -24.06 -11.73
N PHE A 124 -10.09 -24.80 -12.37
CA PHE A 124 -11.53 -24.61 -12.22
C PHE A 124 -12.24 -25.73 -11.45
N LYS A 125 -11.50 -26.70 -10.91
CA LYS A 125 -12.06 -27.83 -10.16
C LYS A 125 -12.89 -27.42 -8.93
N SER A 126 -12.57 -26.28 -8.33
CA SER A 126 -13.20 -25.78 -7.10
C SER A 126 -14.24 -24.69 -7.33
N VAL A 127 -14.48 -24.28 -8.59
CA VAL A 127 -15.41 -23.22 -8.94
C VAL A 127 -16.68 -23.78 -9.59
N LYS A 128 -17.72 -22.98 -9.71
CA LYS A 128 -18.92 -23.36 -10.47
C LYS A 128 -18.59 -23.43 -11.95
N SER A 129 -19.37 -24.20 -12.72
CA SER A 129 -19.22 -24.32 -14.18
C SER A 129 -19.53 -23.02 -14.93
N GLU A 130 -20.17 -22.05 -14.27
CA GLU A 130 -20.46 -20.71 -14.78
C GLU A 130 -20.35 -19.70 -13.64
N GLY A 131 -19.79 -18.52 -13.91
CA GLY A 131 -19.62 -17.45 -12.93
C GLY A 131 -19.26 -16.14 -13.61
N ILE A 132 -19.23 -15.06 -12.82
CA ILE A 132 -18.82 -13.75 -13.30
C ILE A 132 -17.29 -13.62 -13.23
N SER A 133 -16.67 -13.23 -14.34
CA SER A 133 -15.28 -12.82 -14.40
C SER A 133 -15.14 -11.36 -14.86
N TRP A 134 -14.06 -10.71 -14.44
CA TRP A 134 -13.75 -9.35 -14.84
C TRP A 134 -12.90 -9.38 -16.11
N MET A 135 -13.46 -8.91 -17.21
CA MET A 135 -12.77 -8.74 -18.47
C MET A 135 -12.30 -7.30 -18.64
N SER A 136 -11.15 -7.13 -19.27
CA SER A 136 -10.59 -5.81 -19.61
C SER A 136 -9.64 -5.97 -20.79
N HIS A 137 -10.18 -6.32 -21.97
CA HIS A 137 -9.35 -6.59 -23.14
C HIS A 137 -10.02 -6.15 -24.45
N ARG A 138 -9.18 -5.72 -25.38
CA ARG A 138 -9.54 -5.49 -26.78
C ARG A 138 -9.12 -6.68 -27.63
N ASP A 139 -7.87 -7.13 -27.47
CA ASP A 139 -7.34 -8.29 -28.16
C ASP A 139 -7.75 -9.57 -27.41
N TYR A 140 -7.99 -10.65 -28.14
CA TYR A 140 -8.36 -11.94 -27.58
C TYR A 140 -7.74 -13.10 -28.37
N ILE A 141 -7.63 -14.26 -27.73
CA ILE A 141 -7.13 -15.47 -28.35
C ILE A 141 -8.29 -16.11 -29.14
N ASN A 142 -8.12 -16.20 -30.47
CA ASN A 142 -9.07 -16.84 -31.35
C ASN A 142 -8.82 -18.37 -31.46
N GLU A 143 -7.54 -18.77 -31.48
CA GLU A 143 -7.13 -20.17 -31.53
C GLU A 143 -6.00 -20.42 -30.51
N ALA A 144 -6.20 -21.42 -29.67
CA ALA A 144 -5.17 -21.85 -28.71
C ALA A 144 -3.99 -22.51 -29.43
N PRO A 145 -2.75 -22.45 -28.88
CA PRO A 145 -1.61 -23.13 -29.45
C PRO A 145 -1.81 -24.67 -29.52
N GLU A 146 -1.07 -25.33 -30.38
CA GLU A 146 -1.07 -26.79 -30.46
C GLU A 146 -0.70 -27.43 -29.11
N GLY A 147 -1.49 -28.42 -28.69
CA GLY A 147 -1.35 -29.12 -27.42
C GLY A 147 -2.06 -28.44 -26.25
N PHE A 148 -2.71 -27.26 -26.46
CA PHE A 148 -3.54 -26.63 -25.43
C PHE A 148 -5.01 -27.05 -25.58
N SER A 149 -5.68 -27.21 -24.45
CA SER A 149 -7.12 -27.36 -24.34
C SER A 149 -7.77 -26.03 -23.94
N ILE A 150 -8.92 -25.72 -24.54
CA ILE A 150 -9.75 -24.57 -24.12
C ILE A 150 -10.47 -24.96 -22.84
N THR A 151 -10.30 -24.18 -21.78
CA THR A 151 -10.80 -24.51 -20.45
C THR A 151 -11.83 -23.50 -19.91
N ALA A 152 -11.99 -22.34 -20.58
CA ALA A 152 -13.12 -21.46 -20.38
C ALA A 152 -13.47 -20.69 -21.66
N THR A 153 -14.75 -20.26 -21.75
CA THR A 153 -15.29 -19.48 -22.86
C THR A 153 -16.26 -18.41 -22.35
N THR A 154 -16.44 -17.34 -23.11
CA THR A 154 -17.58 -16.41 -22.98
C THR A 154 -18.44 -16.47 -24.23
N ASP A 155 -19.43 -15.60 -24.34
CA ASP A 155 -20.23 -15.48 -25.57
C ASP A 155 -19.44 -14.84 -26.72
N VAL A 156 -18.37 -14.08 -26.40
CA VAL A 156 -17.56 -13.32 -27.37
C VAL A 156 -16.13 -13.87 -27.47
N CYS A 157 -15.52 -14.26 -26.35
CA CYS A 157 -14.16 -14.78 -26.32
C CYS A 157 -14.16 -16.32 -26.39
N PRO A 158 -13.74 -16.91 -27.53
CA PRO A 158 -13.74 -18.37 -27.71
C PRO A 158 -12.69 -19.08 -26.84
N VAL A 159 -11.62 -18.37 -26.43
CA VAL A 159 -10.55 -18.86 -25.55
C VAL A 159 -10.41 -17.92 -24.38
N ALA A 160 -11.38 -17.95 -23.46
CA ALA A 160 -11.31 -17.18 -22.20
C ALA A 160 -10.34 -17.81 -21.19
N ALA A 161 -10.05 -19.09 -21.32
CA ALA A 161 -8.93 -19.76 -20.66
C ALA A 161 -8.45 -20.97 -21.48
N MET A 162 -7.17 -21.29 -21.30
CA MET A 162 -6.52 -22.42 -21.95
C MET A 162 -5.49 -23.09 -21.02
N SER A 163 -5.24 -24.36 -21.19
CA SER A 163 -4.22 -25.09 -20.45
C SER A 163 -3.49 -26.15 -21.27
N CYS A 164 -2.22 -26.37 -20.93
CA CYS A 164 -1.40 -27.50 -21.36
C CYS A 164 -0.80 -28.14 -20.10
N PRO A 165 -1.53 -29.07 -19.43
CA PRO A 165 -1.09 -29.66 -18.17
C PRO A 165 0.26 -30.39 -18.25
N GLU A 166 0.57 -31.01 -19.39
CA GLU A 166 1.85 -31.70 -19.61
C GLU A 166 3.05 -30.76 -19.48
N LYS A 167 2.90 -29.50 -19.92
CA LYS A 167 3.92 -28.45 -19.80
C LYS A 167 3.73 -27.58 -18.56
N LYS A 168 2.65 -27.79 -17.80
CA LYS A 168 2.22 -26.95 -16.68
C LYS A 168 1.98 -25.49 -17.06
N PHE A 169 1.44 -25.25 -18.28
CA PHE A 169 1.11 -23.91 -18.77
C PHE A 169 -0.40 -23.68 -18.72
N TYR A 170 -0.78 -22.53 -18.17
CA TYR A 170 -2.16 -22.12 -17.96
C TYR A 170 -2.32 -20.66 -18.37
N GLY A 171 -3.45 -20.31 -18.95
CA GLY A 171 -3.74 -18.94 -19.33
C GLY A 171 -5.20 -18.60 -19.10
N VAL A 172 -5.45 -17.39 -18.61
CA VAL A 172 -6.80 -16.82 -18.44
C VAL A 172 -6.84 -15.42 -19.05
N GLN A 173 -7.88 -15.12 -19.82
CA GLN A 173 -8.08 -13.82 -20.45
C GLN A 173 -8.61 -12.79 -19.44
N PHE A 174 -9.37 -13.23 -18.45
CA PHE A 174 -9.92 -12.41 -17.37
C PHE A 174 -8.91 -12.19 -16.25
N HIS A 175 -9.28 -11.33 -15.30
CA HIS A 175 -8.47 -10.97 -14.15
C HIS A 175 -8.94 -11.71 -12.88
N PRO A 176 -8.31 -12.84 -12.49
CA PRO A 176 -8.68 -13.56 -11.27
C PRO A 176 -8.30 -12.83 -9.99
N GLU A 177 -7.38 -11.87 -10.05
CA GLU A 177 -6.87 -11.12 -8.91
C GLU A 177 -7.85 -10.07 -8.37
N VAL A 178 -8.80 -9.60 -9.20
CA VAL A 178 -9.74 -8.55 -8.79
C VAL A 178 -10.96 -9.11 -8.08
N ASN A 179 -11.54 -8.35 -7.15
CA ASN A 179 -12.71 -8.76 -6.36
C ASN A 179 -13.98 -9.02 -7.19
N HIS A 180 -14.04 -8.49 -8.42
CA HIS A 180 -15.18 -8.65 -9.30
C HIS A 180 -15.21 -10.01 -10.04
N THR A 181 -14.11 -10.76 -10.01
CA THR A 181 -14.06 -12.14 -10.49
C THR A 181 -14.47 -13.09 -9.38
N GLU A 182 -15.59 -13.79 -9.57
CA GLU A 182 -16.05 -14.79 -8.62
C GLU A 182 -15.05 -15.95 -8.52
N ASN A 183 -14.69 -16.34 -7.30
CA ASN A 183 -13.73 -17.41 -7.01
C ASN A 183 -12.33 -17.24 -7.64
N GLY A 184 -11.93 -16.01 -8.03
CA GLY A 184 -10.62 -15.77 -8.63
C GLY A 184 -9.46 -16.16 -7.71
N LYS A 185 -9.62 -15.97 -6.40
CA LYS A 185 -8.64 -16.42 -5.40
C LYS A 185 -8.49 -17.94 -5.36
N ASP A 186 -9.58 -18.70 -5.54
CA ASP A 186 -9.53 -20.17 -5.58
C ASP A 186 -8.82 -20.67 -6.84
N MET A 187 -8.99 -19.99 -7.98
CA MET A 187 -8.25 -20.28 -9.21
C MET A 187 -6.74 -20.07 -9.03
N LEU A 188 -6.35 -18.94 -8.46
CA LEU A 188 -4.94 -18.66 -8.14
C LEU A 188 -4.39 -19.68 -7.12
N ARG A 189 -5.17 -20.04 -6.11
CA ARG A 189 -4.82 -21.07 -5.14
C ARG A 189 -4.58 -22.44 -5.81
N SER A 190 -5.45 -22.84 -6.75
CA SER A 190 -5.25 -24.08 -7.50
C SER A 190 -3.95 -24.06 -8.31
N PHE A 191 -3.61 -22.93 -8.96
CA PHE A 191 -2.33 -22.80 -9.63
C PHE A 191 -1.15 -22.96 -8.66
N LEU A 192 -1.19 -22.26 -7.53
CA LEU A 192 -0.08 -22.25 -6.56
C LEU A 192 0.12 -23.62 -5.88
N TYR A 193 -0.96 -24.29 -5.48
CA TYR A 193 -0.86 -25.51 -4.67
C TYR A 193 -0.90 -26.79 -5.51
N ASP A 194 -1.74 -26.83 -6.55
CA ASP A 194 -1.94 -28.05 -7.31
C ASP A 194 -1.02 -28.15 -8.54
N VAL A 195 -0.61 -26.99 -9.10
CA VAL A 195 0.29 -26.95 -10.27
C VAL A 195 1.74 -26.68 -9.84
N CYS A 196 1.97 -25.62 -9.04
CA CYS A 196 3.31 -25.24 -8.58
C CYS A 196 3.78 -26.06 -7.35
N GLU A 197 2.87 -26.83 -6.73
CA GLU A 197 3.16 -27.68 -5.57
C GLU A 197 3.74 -26.91 -4.38
N CYS A 198 3.28 -25.64 -4.21
CA CYS A 198 3.65 -24.82 -3.08
C CYS A 198 3.04 -25.38 -1.78
N LYS A 199 3.75 -25.22 -0.66
CA LYS A 199 3.33 -25.73 0.66
C LYS A 199 2.69 -24.66 1.56
N GLY A 200 2.78 -23.38 1.15
CA GLY A 200 2.23 -22.27 1.92
C GLY A 200 3.03 -21.95 3.16
N GLU A 201 4.34 -21.86 3.02
CA GLU A 201 5.28 -21.62 4.13
C GLU A 201 5.46 -20.14 4.47
N TRP A 202 4.92 -19.23 3.65
CA TRP A 202 4.96 -17.79 3.92
C TRP A 202 3.97 -17.40 5.00
N LYS A 203 4.41 -17.47 6.26
CA LYS A 203 3.63 -17.15 7.46
C LYS A 203 4.31 -16.05 8.25
N MET A 204 3.54 -15.12 8.79
CA MET A 204 4.08 -13.96 9.50
C MET A 204 4.81 -14.32 10.80
N GLU A 205 4.43 -15.40 11.47
CA GLU A 205 5.17 -15.92 12.62
C GLU A 205 6.60 -16.35 12.23
N SER A 206 6.72 -17.15 11.18
CA SER A 206 8.02 -17.61 10.67
C SER A 206 8.87 -16.44 10.16
N PHE A 207 8.22 -15.44 9.55
CA PHE A 207 8.87 -14.20 9.12
C PHE A 207 9.47 -13.46 10.33
N ILE A 208 8.71 -13.27 11.41
CA ILE A 208 9.18 -12.59 12.63
C ILE A 208 10.40 -13.29 13.20
N ASP A 209 10.34 -14.60 13.41
CA ASP A 209 11.41 -15.36 14.04
C ASP A 209 12.70 -15.35 13.17
N THR A 210 12.55 -15.54 11.87
CA THR A 210 13.66 -15.49 10.91
C THR A 210 14.28 -14.10 10.85
N THR A 211 13.45 -13.05 10.76
CA THR A 211 13.93 -11.67 10.68
C THR A 211 14.65 -11.26 11.97
N VAL A 212 14.11 -11.61 13.13
CA VAL A 212 14.74 -11.33 14.43
C VAL A 212 16.11 -12.02 14.53
N ALA A 213 16.23 -13.28 14.08
CA ALA A 213 17.52 -13.99 14.09
C ALA A 213 18.54 -13.32 13.15
N GLN A 214 18.12 -12.97 11.94
CA GLN A 214 18.97 -12.27 10.96
C GLN A 214 19.44 -10.90 11.46
N LEU A 215 18.54 -10.13 12.08
CA LEU A 215 18.86 -8.83 12.66
C LEU A 215 19.89 -8.94 13.79
N LYS A 216 19.74 -9.93 14.67
CA LYS A 216 20.73 -10.19 15.73
C LYS A 216 22.11 -10.49 15.17
N GLU A 217 22.19 -11.32 14.15
CA GLU A 217 23.47 -11.67 13.49
C GLU A 217 24.09 -10.47 12.78
N GLN A 218 23.27 -9.70 12.02
CA GLN A 218 23.72 -8.55 11.26
C GLN A 218 24.20 -7.40 12.14
N ILE A 219 23.46 -7.09 13.20
CA ILE A 219 23.72 -5.94 14.07
C ILE A 219 24.86 -6.23 15.04
N GLY A 220 24.92 -7.45 15.59
CA GLY A 220 25.90 -7.81 16.61
C GLY A 220 25.82 -6.89 17.83
N ASP A 221 26.95 -6.29 18.21
CA ASP A 221 27.05 -5.38 19.36
C ASP A 221 26.84 -3.90 19.01
N LYS A 222 26.53 -3.59 17.75
CA LYS A 222 26.35 -2.19 17.29
C LYS A 222 25.00 -1.62 17.70
N GLY A 223 24.95 -0.30 17.79
CA GLY A 223 23.69 0.44 17.98
C GLY A 223 22.86 0.52 16.70
N VAL A 224 21.55 0.72 16.84
CA VAL A 224 20.63 0.98 15.74
C VAL A 224 19.83 2.23 16.06
N VAL A 225 19.70 3.11 15.08
CA VAL A 225 18.85 4.30 15.17
C VAL A 225 17.71 4.17 14.16
N LEU A 226 16.49 4.46 14.61
CA LEU A 226 15.27 4.45 13.80
C LEU A 226 14.50 5.74 13.95
N GLY A 227 14.14 6.40 12.83
CA GLY A 227 13.14 7.47 12.82
C GLY A 227 11.74 6.90 13.03
N LEU A 228 11.11 7.26 14.15
CA LEU A 228 9.76 6.84 14.48
C LEU A 228 8.78 7.96 14.09
N SER A 229 8.02 7.77 13.02
CA SER A 229 7.04 8.76 12.56
C SER A 229 5.67 8.65 13.25
N GLY A 230 5.47 7.64 14.10
CA GLY A 230 4.15 7.28 14.63
C GLY A 230 3.26 6.54 13.62
N GLY A 231 3.69 6.36 12.37
CA GLY A 231 3.02 5.54 11.37
C GLY A 231 3.20 4.04 11.64
N VAL A 232 2.33 3.20 11.06
CA VAL A 232 2.34 1.75 11.31
C VAL A 232 3.68 1.12 10.90
N ASP A 233 4.30 1.53 9.79
CA ASP A 233 5.51 0.90 9.28
C ASP A 233 6.72 1.13 10.20
N SER A 234 6.97 2.38 10.58
CA SER A 234 8.02 2.70 11.54
C SER A 234 7.77 2.06 12.91
N SER A 235 6.50 1.92 13.31
CA SER A 235 6.11 1.27 14.57
C SER A 235 6.39 -0.23 14.57
N VAL A 236 6.08 -0.92 13.47
CA VAL A 236 6.35 -2.36 13.33
C VAL A 236 7.85 -2.61 13.18
N ALA A 237 8.57 -1.75 12.45
CA ALA A 237 10.04 -1.81 12.39
C ALA A 237 10.68 -1.66 13.77
N ALA A 238 10.20 -0.70 14.59
CA ALA A 238 10.65 -0.52 15.97
C ALA A 238 10.41 -1.76 16.83
N ALA A 239 9.22 -2.37 16.74
CA ALA A 239 8.86 -3.56 17.50
C ALA A 239 9.74 -4.77 17.11
N LEU A 240 10.01 -5.00 15.81
CA LEU A 240 10.91 -6.05 15.32
C LEU A 240 12.34 -5.83 15.82
N LEU A 241 12.87 -4.62 15.70
CA LEU A 241 14.22 -4.27 16.14
C LEU A 241 14.35 -4.37 17.66
N SER A 242 13.36 -3.89 18.42
CA SER A 242 13.37 -4.03 19.88
C SER A 242 13.41 -5.50 20.31
N LYS A 243 12.63 -6.38 19.65
CA LYS A 243 12.66 -7.84 19.91
C LYS A 243 14.01 -8.45 19.54
N ALA A 244 14.69 -7.91 18.54
CA ALA A 244 15.98 -8.41 18.10
C ALA A 244 17.14 -7.96 19.01
N VAL A 245 17.24 -6.67 19.32
CA VAL A 245 18.44 -6.06 19.92
C VAL A 245 18.18 -5.22 21.18
N GLY A 246 16.94 -5.12 21.62
CA GLY A 246 16.59 -4.44 22.88
C GLY A 246 17.14 -3.01 22.97
N LYS A 247 17.85 -2.70 24.03
CA LYS A 247 18.45 -1.38 24.32
C LYS A 247 19.51 -0.89 23.33
N GLN A 248 19.96 -1.70 22.39
CA GLN A 248 20.80 -1.23 21.30
C GLN A 248 19.99 -0.39 20.29
N LEU A 249 18.65 -0.51 20.29
CA LEU A 249 17.76 0.32 19.48
C LEU A 249 17.49 1.66 20.17
N THR A 250 17.66 2.74 19.41
CA THR A 250 17.17 4.06 19.77
C THR A 250 16.16 4.54 18.72
N CYS A 251 14.94 4.79 19.16
CA CYS A 251 13.89 5.40 18.35
C CYS A 251 13.86 6.90 18.57
N VAL A 252 13.97 7.68 17.50
CA VAL A 252 13.91 9.15 17.52
C VAL A 252 12.56 9.58 16.93
N PHE A 253 11.75 10.24 17.75
CA PHE A 253 10.45 10.80 17.38
C PHE A 253 10.54 12.32 17.34
N VAL A 254 10.27 12.92 16.19
CA VAL A 254 10.24 14.37 16.01
C VAL A 254 8.80 14.86 16.14
N ASP A 255 8.53 15.58 17.23
CA ASP A 255 7.24 16.20 17.48
C ASP A 255 7.23 17.63 16.93
N GLN A 256 6.73 17.76 15.74
CA GLN A 256 6.64 19.01 14.98
C GLN A 256 5.42 19.86 15.34
N GLY A 257 4.55 19.40 16.27
CA GLY A 257 3.33 20.10 16.68
C GLY A 257 2.17 20.02 15.69
N LEU A 258 2.35 19.36 14.54
CA LEU A 258 1.34 19.19 13.50
C LEU A 258 0.70 17.80 13.55
N MET A 259 0.87 17.08 14.65
CA MET A 259 0.26 15.79 14.91
C MET A 259 -1.18 15.94 15.41
N ARG A 260 -1.93 14.84 15.44
CA ARG A 260 -3.25 14.83 16.09
C ARG A 260 -3.13 15.18 17.59
N LYS A 261 -4.26 15.52 18.18
CA LYS A 261 -4.32 15.79 19.64
C LYS A 261 -3.74 14.61 20.42
N ASP A 262 -2.84 14.91 21.36
CA ASP A 262 -2.18 13.97 22.28
C ASP A 262 -1.40 12.82 21.60
N GLU A 263 -1.18 12.87 20.28
CA GLU A 263 -0.55 11.79 19.54
C GLU A 263 0.91 11.56 19.95
N GLY A 264 1.68 12.62 20.19
CA GLY A 264 3.06 12.53 20.66
C GLY A 264 3.17 11.79 22.01
N ASP A 265 2.28 12.11 22.94
CA ASP A 265 2.22 11.47 24.25
C ASP A 265 1.79 10.00 24.15
N PHE A 266 0.81 9.71 23.27
CA PHE A 266 0.37 8.35 23.01
C PHE A 266 1.51 7.47 22.43
N VAL A 267 2.26 7.98 21.47
CA VAL A 267 3.41 7.29 20.87
C VAL A 267 4.47 7.02 21.92
N GLU A 268 4.90 8.05 22.67
CA GLU A 268 5.92 7.92 23.71
C GLU A 268 5.51 6.89 24.78
N GLN A 269 4.29 7.00 25.31
CA GLN A 269 3.78 6.06 26.32
C GLN A 269 3.67 4.62 25.80
N THR A 270 3.24 4.44 24.55
CA THR A 270 3.10 3.12 23.96
C THR A 270 4.47 2.44 23.85
N PHE A 271 5.43 3.12 23.26
CA PHE A 271 6.74 2.52 22.99
C PHE A 271 7.58 2.32 24.25
N THR A 272 7.55 3.26 25.18
CA THR A 272 8.30 3.13 26.45
C THR A 272 7.75 2.07 27.38
N LYS A 273 6.43 1.76 27.30
CA LYS A 273 5.81 0.73 28.14
C LYS A 273 5.91 -0.69 27.55
N LEU A 274 5.81 -0.80 26.23
CA LEU A 274 5.68 -2.12 25.58
C LEU A 274 7.02 -2.71 25.14
N PHE A 275 8.04 -1.87 24.91
CA PHE A 275 9.27 -2.33 24.27
C PHE A 275 10.53 -1.93 25.05
N ASP A 276 11.50 -2.85 25.10
CA ASP A 276 12.81 -2.59 25.71
C ASP A 276 13.74 -1.91 24.70
N MET A 277 13.64 -0.57 24.63
CA MET A 277 14.44 0.26 23.72
C MET A 277 14.70 1.64 24.33
N ASN A 278 15.54 2.43 23.69
CA ASN A 278 15.70 3.84 24.01
C ASN A 278 14.74 4.67 23.16
N PHE A 279 14.03 5.63 23.79
CA PHE A 279 13.12 6.53 23.11
C PHE A 279 13.56 7.98 23.31
N VAL A 280 13.64 8.73 22.23
CA VAL A 280 14.01 10.15 22.24
C VAL A 280 12.94 10.95 21.52
N ARG A 281 12.22 11.81 22.25
CA ARG A 281 11.29 12.79 21.68
C ARG A 281 11.97 14.14 21.52
N ILE A 282 11.90 14.70 20.32
CA ILE A 282 12.39 16.04 20.02
C ILE A 282 11.18 16.95 19.85
N ASN A 283 10.93 17.83 20.82
CA ASN A 283 9.86 18.83 20.72
C ASN A 283 10.39 20.06 19.98
N CYS A 284 9.84 20.31 18.79
CA CYS A 284 10.24 21.40 17.89
C CYS A 284 9.04 22.15 17.29
N GLN A 285 7.90 22.15 17.98
CA GLN A 285 6.65 22.78 17.54
C GLN A 285 6.81 24.27 17.22
N GLU A 286 7.47 25.03 18.09
CA GLU A 286 7.68 26.46 17.89
C GLU A 286 8.55 26.76 16.66
N GLU A 287 9.57 25.92 16.40
CA GLU A 287 10.46 26.04 15.25
C GLU A 287 9.70 25.82 13.93
N PHE A 288 8.88 24.77 13.86
CA PHE A 288 8.07 24.50 12.67
C PHE A 288 7.03 25.59 12.42
N LEU A 289 6.31 26.03 13.45
CA LEU A 289 5.33 27.11 13.31
C LEU A 289 5.99 28.44 12.89
N ALA A 290 7.17 28.74 13.40
CA ALA A 290 7.91 29.95 13.00
C ALA A 290 8.31 29.90 11.50
N LYS A 291 8.66 28.73 10.97
CA LYS A 291 9.00 28.53 9.55
C LYS A 291 7.78 28.58 8.62
N LEU A 292 6.61 28.18 9.13
CA LEU A 292 5.36 28.17 8.36
C LEU A 292 4.63 29.53 8.41
N LYS A 293 5.15 30.50 9.15
CA LYS A 293 4.54 31.82 9.27
C LYS A 293 4.46 32.53 7.93
N GLY A 294 3.23 32.90 7.51
CA GLY A 294 2.96 33.59 6.23
C GLY A 294 3.00 32.65 5.00
N VAL A 295 3.15 31.34 5.21
CA VAL A 295 3.16 30.37 4.09
C VAL A 295 1.75 29.82 3.90
N GLU A 296 1.21 30.00 2.70
CA GLU A 296 -0.16 29.61 2.34
C GLU A 296 -0.19 28.50 1.26
N GLU A 297 0.85 28.43 0.42
CA GLU A 297 0.89 27.53 -0.72
C GLU A 297 1.18 26.08 -0.27
N PRO A 298 0.38 25.08 -0.70
CA PRO A 298 0.47 23.70 -0.20
C PRO A 298 1.82 23.02 -0.43
N GLU A 299 2.41 23.15 -1.60
CA GLU A 299 3.71 22.53 -1.91
C GLU A 299 4.87 23.19 -1.13
N GLU A 300 4.79 24.52 -0.90
CA GLU A 300 5.76 25.22 -0.07
C GLU A 300 5.68 24.75 1.40
N LYS A 301 4.46 24.58 1.94
CA LYS A 301 4.27 23.98 3.28
C LYS A 301 4.90 22.59 3.36
N ARG A 302 4.63 21.71 2.40
CA ARG A 302 5.19 20.36 2.34
C ARG A 302 6.72 20.38 2.31
N HIS A 303 7.28 21.25 1.49
CA HIS A 303 8.73 21.40 1.36
C HIS A 303 9.38 21.88 2.66
N ILE A 304 8.82 22.91 3.29
CA ILE A 304 9.34 23.45 4.57
C ILE A 304 9.27 22.38 5.66
N ILE A 305 8.11 21.74 5.84
CA ILE A 305 7.91 20.71 6.86
C ILE A 305 8.88 19.54 6.63
N GLY A 306 9.02 19.07 5.40
CA GLY A 306 9.93 17.98 5.07
C GLY A 306 11.41 18.35 5.32
N THR A 307 11.82 19.53 4.90
CA THR A 307 13.21 20.01 5.07
C THR A 307 13.58 20.22 6.54
N GLU A 308 12.71 20.86 7.33
CA GLU A 308 12.97 21.06 8.76
C GLU A 308 12.95 19.73 9.53
N PHE A 309 12.03 18.82 9.20
CA PHE A 309 12.02 17.48 9.79
C PHE A 309 13.36 16.76 9.56
N TYR A 310 13.82 16.76 8.32
CA TYR A 310 15.12 16.20 7.92
C TYR A 310 16.27 16.80 8.73
N LYS A 311 16.34 18.11 8.81
CA LYS A 311 17.38 18.87 9.52
C LYS A 311 17.39 18.56 11.03
N VAL A 312 16.23 18.64 11.69
CA VAL A 312 16.10 18.37 13.13
C VAL A 312 16.49 16.93 13.44
N PHE A 313 16.00 15.99 12.67
CA PHE A 313 16.31 14.57 12.83
C PHE A 313 17.82 14.30 12.70
N TRP A 314 18.45 14.73 11.61
CA TRP A 314 19.87 14.47 11.38
C TRP A 314 20.80 15.22 12.32
N ASN A 315 20.45 16.43 12.76
CA ASN A 315 21.22 17.12 13.78
C ASN A 315 21.24 16.30 15.08
N LYS A 316 20.10 15.73 15.47
CA LYS A 316 20.04 14.88 16.67
C LYS A 316 20.86 13.62 16.52
N ILE A 317 20.88 13.01 15.35
CA ILE A 317 21.68 11.83 15.07
C ILE A 317 23.17 12.14 15.18
N ARG A 318 23.64 13.25 14.59
CA ARG A 318 25.05 13.68 14.68
C ARG A 318 25.52 13.88 16.12
N GLU A 319 24.65 14.42 16.98
CA GLU A 319 25.00 14.69 18.38
C GLU A 319 25.14 13.42 19.24
N SER A 320 24.40 12.37 18.92
CA SER A 320 24.13 11.31 19.89
C SER A 320 24.48 9.90 19.40
N TYR A 321 24.69 9.68 18.10
CA TYR A 321 24.79 8.34 17.53
C TYR A 321 25.96 8.24 16.56
N GLY A 322 26.97 7.45 16.92
CA GLY A 322 28.14 7.13 16.09
C GLY A 322 27.94 5.87 15.24
N GLU A 323 28.96 5.11 14.99
CA GLU A 323 29.17 3.98 14.06
C GLU A 323 28.13 2.82 14.09
N GLY A 324 26.81 3.10 14.24
CA GLY A 324 25.72 2.11 14.28
C GLY A 324 25.05 1.89 12.92
N TYR A 325 23.91 1.24 12.93
CA TYR A 325 23.03 1.08 11.77
C TYR A 325 21.92 2.14 11.77
N PHE A 326 21.55 2.58 10.57
CA PHE A 326 20.34 3.35 10.37
C PHE A 326 19.21 2.43 9.92
N ALA A 327 18.04 2.48 10.57
CA ALA A 327 16.88 1.67 10.21
C ALA A 327 15.77 2.51 9.59
N GLN A 328 15.10 1.93 8.58
CA GLN A 328 13.97 2.55 7.88
C GLN A 328 12.77 1.58 7.82
N GLY A 329 11.57 2.16 7.83
CA GLY A 329 10.31 1.44 7.70
C GLY A 329 9.88 1.20 6.23
N THR A 330 10.83 1.03 5.30
CA THR A 330 10.56 0.74 3.89
C THR A 330 9.79 -0.56 3.74
N ILE A 331 8.71 -0.55 2.95
CA ILE A 331 7.89 -1.72 2.65
C ILE A 331 8.05 -2.15 1.18
N TYR A 332 7.50 -3.32 0.83
CA TYR A 332 7.71 -3.92 -0.50
C TYR A 332 7.24 -3.03 -1.68
N PRO A 333 6.06 -2.37 -1.63
CA PRO A 333 5.66 -1.42 -2.67
C PRO A 333 6.65 -0.27 -2.89
N ASP A 334 7.21 0.31 -1.83
CA ASP A 334 8.19 1.40 -1.93
C ASP A 334 9.44 0.96 -2.71
N ARG A 335 9.88 -0.27 -2.50
CA ARG A 335 11.04 -0.85 -3.20
C ARG A 335 10.80 -1.05 -4.69
N ILE A 336 9.58 -1.45 -5.08
CA ILE A 336 9.23 -1.66 -6.49
C ILE A 336 9.12 -0.32 -7.22
N GLU A 337 8.52 0.67 -6.59
CA GLU A 337 8.29 2.00 -7.17
C GLU A 337 9.60 2.78 -7.33
N SER A 338 10.54 2.66 -6.41
CA SER A 338 11.86 3.31 -6.49
C SER A 338 12.78 2.75 -7.60
N GLY A 339 12.50 1.56 -8.11
CA GLY A 339 13.23 0.93 -9.22
C GLY A 339 12.74 1.28 -10.64
N LYS A 340 11.65 2.02 -10.79
CA LYS A 340 11.02 2.33 -12.09
C LYS A 340 11.22 3.81 -12.49
N GLY A 341 12.29 4.10 -13.28
CA GLY A 341 12.43 5.25 -14.19
C GLY A 341 11.98 6.63 -13.68
N ASP A 342 11.45 7.49 -14.57
CA ASP A 342 11.03 8.88 -14.29
C ASP A 342 9.93 9.04 -13.22
N ALA A 343 9.17 8.00 -12.91
CA ALA A 343 8.23 7.97 -11.79
C ALA A 343 8.93 8.03 -10.42
N ALA A 344 10.20 7.64 -10.34
CA ALA A 344 11.03 7.76 -9.14
C ALA A 344 11.26 9.23 -8.73
N LYS A 345 11.17 10.18 -9.67
CA LYS A 345 11.35 11.63 -9.40
C LYS A 345 10.13 12.28 -8.74
N ILE A 346 8.93 11.69 -8.85
CA ILE A 346 7.69 12.32 -8.37
C ILE A 346 7.34 11.89 -6.93
N LYS A 347 7.82 10.74 -6.46
CA LYS A 347 7.53 10.21 -5.12
C LYS A 347 8.70 10.28 -4.11
N THR A 348 9.65 11.19 -4.31
CA THR A 348 10.83 11.38 -3.45
C THR A 348 10.51 11.81 -2.00
N HIS A 349 9.24 11.91 -1.61
CA HIS A 349 8.87 12.54 -0.35
C HIS A 349 8.47 11.60 0.80
N HIS A 350 8.39 10.27 0.59
CA HIS A 350 7.87 9.42 1.68
C HIS A 350 8.85 8.43 2.33
N ASN A 351 9.98 8.02 1.71
CA ASN A 351 10.87 7.04 2.35
C ASN A 351 12.36 7.08 1.96
N GLN A 352 12.82 8.10 1.24
CA GLN A 352 14.26 8.31 1.04
C GLN A 352 14.71 9.56 1.79
N VAL A 353 14.78 9.46 3.10
CA VAL A 353 15.60 10.37 3.89
C VAL A 353 17.03 10.07 3.49
N GLY A 354 17.58 10.84 2.54
CA GLY A 354 18.98 10.68 2.14
C GLY A 354 19.87 10.77 3.37
N ILE A 355 20.70 9.77 3.59
CA ILE A 355 21.69 9.81 4.68
C ILE A 355 22.70 10.90 4.31
N PRO A 356 22.95 11.90 5.19
CA PRO A 356 23.99 12.90 4.94
C PRO A 356 25.36 12.22 4.77
N GLU A 357 26.15 12.71 3.82
CA GLU A 357 27.48 12.16 3.51
C GLU A 357 28.47 12.22 4.68
N ASP A 358 28.21 13.11 5.64
CA ASP A 358 29.03 13.31 6.83
C ASP A 358 28.68 12.38 8.01
N ILE A 359 27.72 11.45 7.82
CA ILE A 359 27.36 10.44 8.84
C ILE A 359 27.74 9.05 8.32
N ASP A 360 28.69 8.43 9.00
CA ASP A 360 29.19 7.10 8.64
C ASP A 360 28.47 6.01 9.42
N PHE A 361 27.39 5.47 8.81
CA PHE A 361 26.70 4.30 9.34
C PHE A 361 27.34 2.99 8.82
N ALA A 362 27.32 1.97 9.66
CA ALA A 362 27.72 0.62 9.27
C ALA A 362 26.84 0.03 8.15
N GLY A 363 25.66 0.59 7.95
CA GLY A 363 24.74 0.24 6.89
C GLY A 363 23.29 0.64 7.19
N VAL A 364 22.41 0.36 6.23
CA VAL A 364 20.95 0.58 6.35
C VAL A 364 20.24 -0.73 6.61
N ILE A 365 19.28 -0.72 7.52
CA ILE A 365 18.43 -1.87 7.86
C ILE A 365 16.99 -1.57 7.43
N GLU A 366 16.44 -2.42 6.59
CA GLU A 366 15.05 -2.34 6.10
C GLU A 366 14.32 -3.62 6.47
N THR A 367 13.72 -3.62 7.67
CA THR A 367 13.11 -4.83 8.25
C THR A 367 11.86 -5.29 7.54
N LEU A 368 11.15 -4.39 6.83
CA LEU A 368 9.84 -4.61 6.25
C LEU A 368 9.85 -4.63 4.71
N LYS A 369 11.02 -4.52 4.07
CA LYS A 369 11.18 -4.37 2.61
C LYS A 369 10.56 -5.50 1.77
N ASP A 370 10.29 -6.65 2.37
CA ASP A 370 9.68 -7.81 1.72
C ASP A 370 8.18 -7.94 2.02
N LEU A 371 7.58 -7.03 2.80
CA LEU A 371 6.19 -7.10 3.24
C LEU A 371 5.30 -6.08 2.52
N PHE A 372 4.08 -6.51 2.16
CA PHE A 372 2.98 -5.60 1.84
C PHE A 372 2.39 -4.98 3.10
N LYS A 373 1.63 -3.90 2.95
CA LYS A 373 1.06 -3.12 4.06
C LYS A 373 0.15 -3.94 4.98
N ASP A 374 -0.63 -4.84 4.42
CA ASP A 374 -1.49 -5.77 5.15
C ASP A 374 -0.68 -6.79 5.95
N GLU A 375 0.41 -7.32 5.38
CA GLU A 375 1.33 -8.21 6.09
C GLU A 375 2.05 -7.48 7.25
N VAL A 376 2.45 -6.21 7.04
CA VAL A 376 3.02 -5.35 8.10
C VAL A 376 2.06 -5.23 9.28
N ARG A 377 0.76 -5.01 9.02
CA ARG A 377 -0.25 -4.93 10.07
C ARG A 377 -0.36 -6.23 10.87
N VAL A 378 -0.42 -7.38 10.18
CA VAL A 378 -0.44 -8.70 10.84
C VAL A 378 0.81 -8.92 11.70
N VAL A 379 2.00 -8.53 11.20
CA VAL A 379 3.25 -8.59 11.97
C VAL A 379 3.18 -7.68 13.20
N GLY A 380 2.63 -6.47 13.07
CA GLY A 380 2.45 -5.54 14.17
C GLY A 380 1.59 -6.11 15.30
N GLU A 381 0.44 -6.69 14.99
CA GLU A 381 -0.42 -7.35 15.98
C GLU A 381 0.27 -8.51 16.68
N LYS A 382 0.98 -9.36 15.91
CA LYS A 382 1.74 -10.50 16.48
C LYS A 382 2.92 -10.07 17.37
N LEU A 383 3.43 -8.86 17.17
CA LEU A 383 4.45 -8.25 18.02
C LEU A 383 3.88 -7.54 19.25
N GLY A 384 2.55 -7.50 19.40
CA GLY A 384 1.86 -6.90 20.54
C GLY A 384 1.64 -5.41 20.46
N LEU A 385 1.74 -4.81 19.27
CA LEU A 385 1.33 -3.43 19.06
C LEU A 385 -0.20 -3.28 19.23
N PRO A 386 -0.69 -2.18 19.84
CA PRO A 386 -2.12 -1.93 19.96
C PRO A 386 -2.83 -1.91 18.61
N HIS A 387 -4.04 -2.47 18.57
CA HIS A 387 -4.87 -2.49 17.36
C HIS A 387 -5.03 -1.10 16.73
N ASP A 388 -5.34 -0.09 17.53
CA ASP A 388 -5.53 1.28 17.07
C ASP A 388 -4.28 1.91 16.45
N LEU A 389 -3.08 1.43 16.79
CA LEU A 389 -1.83 1.84 16.16
C LEU A 389 -1.61 1.12 14.84
N VAL A 390 -1.90 -0.19 14.79
CA VAL A 390 -1.67 -1.04 13.61
C VAL A 390 -2.69 -0.76 12.50
N TRP A 391 -3.96 -0.57 12.85
CA TRP A 391 -5.06 -0.35 11.91
C TRP A 391 -5.44 1.11 11.73
N ARG A 392 -4.60 2.02 12.26
CA ARG A 392 -4.83 3.44 12.08
C ARG A 392 -4.94 3.81 10.60
N GLN A 393 -5.84 4.76 10.34
CA GLN A 393 -6.02 5.32 9.01
C GLN A 393 -4.77 6.11 8.57
N PRO A 394 -4.53 6.24 7.25
CA PRO A 394 -3.45 7.05 6.74
C PRO A 394 -3.44 8.46 7.35
N PHE A 395 -2.25 8.96 7.64
CA PHE A 395 -2.03 10.32 8.10
C PHE A 395 -0.90 10.93 7.27
N PRO A 396 -1.06 12.13 6.73
CA PRO A 396 -0.08 12.70 5.83
C PRO A 396 1.23 13.02 6.54
N GLY A 397 2.36 12.91 5.84
CA GLY A 397 3.67 13.24 6.39
C GLY A 397 3.77 14.67 6.97
N PRO A 398 3.23 15.71 6.28
CA PRO A 398 3.17 17.06 6.82
C PRO A 398 2.17 17.24 7.99
N GLY A 399 1.49 16.20 8.41
CA GLY A 399 0.54 16.26 9.52
C GLY A 399 -0.68 17.12 9.20
N LEU A 400 -1.17 17.81 10.22
CA LEU A 400 -2.30 18.75 10.11
C LEU A 400 -1.96 20.00 9.29
N GLY A 401 -0.69 20.24 8.96
CA GLY A 401 -0.28 21.39 8.16
C GLY A 401 -0.96 21.48 6.80
N VAL A 402 -1.28 20.32 6.18
CA VAL A 402 -2.03 20.23 4.90
C VAL A 402 -3.54 20.06 5.08
N ARG A 403 -4.04 20.20 6.30
CA ARG A 403 -5.47 20.26 6.63
C ARG A 403 -5.89 21.61 7.20
N VAL A 404 -4.94 22.54 7.34
CA VAL A 404 -5.18 23.96 7.57
C VAL A 404 -4.96 24.68 6.25
N ILE A 405 -6.04 25.09 5.59
CA ILE A 405 -5.95 25.83 4.33
C ILE A 405 -5.48 27.26 4.60
N GLY A 406 -4.50 27.74 3.82
CA GLY A 406 -3.82 29.00 4.05
C GLY A 406 -2.77 28.91 5.17
N GLU A 407 -2.43 30.02 5.82
CA GLU A 407 -1.39 30.08 6.84
C GLU A 407 -1.65 29.16 8.04
N VAL A 408 -0.63 28.40 8.44
CA VAL A 408 -0.65 27.51 9.60
C VAL A 408 -0.23 28.28 10.86
N THR A 409 -1.11 28.35 11.86
CA THR A 409 -0.82 28.98 13.17
C THR A 409 -1.11 28.02 14.31
N ALA A 410 -0.51 28.25 15.48
CA ALA A 410 -0.74 27.44 16.67
C ALA A 410 -2.24 27.35 17.03
N GLU A 411 -2.97 28.47 16.92
CA GLU A 411 -4.41 28.52 17.19
C GLU A 411 -5.20 27.66 16.22
N LYS A 412 -4.95 27.78 14.91
CA LYS A 412 -5.62 26.99 13.87
C LYS A 412 -5.35 25.49 14.02
N VAL A 413 -4.09 25.13 14.34
CA VAL A 413 -3.73 23.73 14.61
C VAL A 413 -4.49 23.20 15.82
N ARG A 414 -4.57 23.97 16.93
CA ARG A 414 -5.34 23.59 18.12
C ARG A 414 -6.83 23.39 17.80
N ILE A 415 -7.45 24.33 17.11
CA ILE A 415 -8.85 24.23 16.67
C ILE A 415 -9.08 22.93 15.87
N LEU A 416 -8.20 22.66 14.92
CA LEU A 416 -8.29 21.47 14.06
C LEU A 416 -8.05 20.17 14.85
N GLN A 417 -7.09 20.16 15.79
CA GLN A 417 -6.84 19.02 16.68
C GLN A 417 -8.07 18.65 17.52
N GLU A 418 -8.72 19.66 18.12
CA GLU A 418 -9.95 19.45 18.91
C GLU A 418 -11.11 18.93 18.03
N ALA A 419 -11.32 19.54 16.86
CA ALA A 419 -12.38 19.13 15.94
C ALA A 419 -12.17 17.71 15.40
N ASP A 420 -10.93 17.35 15.00
CA ASP A 420 -10.59 16.00 14.52
C ASP A 420 -10.73 14.95 15.63
N ALA A 421 -10.35 15.29 16.87
CA ALA A 421 -10.52 14.40 18.01
C ALA A 421 -11.99 14.09 18.30
N ILE A 422 -12.88 15.08 18.24
CA ILE A 422 -14.33 14.91 18.40
C ILE A 422 -14.91 14.04 17.28
N LEU A 423 -14.51 14.31 16.03
CA LEU A 423 -14.96 13.50 14.89
C LEU A 423 -14.58 12.03 15.09
N ARG A 424 -13.32 11.75 15.47
CA ARG A 424 -12.85 10.38 15.71
C ARG A 424 -13.61 9.70 16.84
N ASP A 425 -13.74 10.36 17.96
CA ASP A 425 -14.46 9.83 19.13
C ASP A 425 -15.91 9.44 18.78
N GLU A 426 -16.63 10.26 18.00
CA GLU A 426 -17.97 9.92 17.56
C GLU A 426 -18.01 8.76 16.56
N MET A 427 -17.06 8.68 15.63
CA MET A 427 -16.99 7.57 14.66
C MET A 427 -16.70 6.24 15.36
N ASP A 428 -15.78 6.24 16.34
CA ASP A 428 -15.42 5.06 17.13
C ASP A 428 -16.60 4.60 17.99
N LYS A 429 -17.24 5.50 18.74
CA LYS A 429 -18.43 5.21 19.56
C LYS A 429 -19.59 4.62 18.78
N CYS A 430 -19.75 5.01 17.52
CA CYS A 430 -20.82 4.52 16.66
C CYS A 430 -20.45 3.29 15.84
N GLY A 431 -19.23 2.79 15.92
CA GLY A 431 -18.73 1.68 15.10
C GLY A 431 -18.72 2.00 13.60
N TYR A 432 -18.47 3.27 13.25
CA TYR A 432 -18.40 3.73 11.87
C TYR A 432 -16.97 3.92 11.36
N ALA A 433 -15.98 4.00 12.26
CA ALA A 433 -14.57 4.18 11.89
C ALA A 433 -14.09 3.12 10.89
N ASP A 434 -14.41 1.85 11.11
CA ASP A 434 -14.00 0.71 10.28
C ASP A 434 -14.75 0.62 8.93
N LYS A 435 -15.82 1.42 8.75
CA LYS A 435 -16.60 1.44 7.50
C LYS A 435 -16.06 2.43 6.47
N MET A 436 -15.05 3.20 6.85
CA MET A 436 -14.47 4.25 6.03
C MET A 436 -12.97 4.03 5.87
N SER A 437 -12.48 4.25 4.67
CA SER A 437 -11.04 4.10 4.37
C SER A 437 -10.21 5.23 4.99
N GLN A 438 -10.79 6.45 5.02
CA GLN A 438 -10.20 7.61 5.68
C GLN A 438 -11.27 8.64 6.03
N PHE A 439 -11.14 9.29 7.19
CA PHE A 439 -11.96 10.44 7.59
C PHE A 439 -11.16 11.39 8.48
N PHE A 440 -11.44 12.68 8.39
CA PHE A 440 -10.74 13.74 9.12
C PHE A 440 -11.48 15.08 9.05
N ALA A 441 -11.07 16.00 9.93
CA ALA A 441 -11.49 17.39 9.88
C ALA A 441 -10.49 18.23 9.07
N VAL A 442 -10.99 19.30 8.45
CA VAL A 442 -10.21 20.32 7.71
C VAL A 442 -10.63 21.69 8.22
N LEU A 443 -9.67 22.61 8.34
CA LEU A 443 -9.90 24.03 8.62
C LEU A 443 -9.70 24.84 7.33
N PRO A 444 -10.78 25.20 6.60
CA PRO A 444 -10.68 25.88 5.30
C PRO A 444 -10.22 27.34 5.38
N GLY A 445 -10.02 27.90 6.57
CA GLY A 445 -9.67 29.30 6.75
C GLY A 445 -10.79 30.29 6.40
N VAL A 446 -12.03 29.83 6.43
CA VAL A 446 -13.22 30.62 6.11
C VAL A 446 -13.98 30.95 7.39
N LYS A 447 -14.13 32.25 7.68
CA LYS A 447 -14.95 32.73 8.81
C LYS A 447 -16.39 32.97 8.38
N THR A 448 -17.32 32.57 9.23
CA THR A 448 -18.75 32.71 8.99
C THR A 448 -19.45 33.42 10.13
N VAL A 449 -20.59 34.04 9.82
CA VAL A 449 -21.44 34.66 10.83
C VAL A 449 -22.25 33.58 11.54
N GLY A 450 -22.25 33.62 12.86
CA GLY A 450 -23.08 32.81 13.73
C GLY A 450 -23.81 33.64 14.78
N VAL A 451 -24.70 33.01 15.52
CA VAL A 451 -25.33 33.56 16.72
C VAL A 451 -25.13 32.56 17.85
N MET A 452 -24.43 32.93 18.88
CA MET A 452 -24.17 32.10 20.05
C MET A 452 -24.43 32.92 21.33
N GLY A 453 -25.35 32.40 22.18
CA GLY A 453 -25.73 33.08 23.41
C GLY A 453 -26.24 34.52 23.20
N ASP A 454 -27.14 34.72 22.20
CA ASP A 454 -27.69 36.00 21.79
C ASP A 454 -26.69 37.04 21.24
N ALA A 455 -25.43 36.67 21.10
CA ALA A 455 -24.40 37.48 20.47
C ALA A 455 -24.07 37.01 19.05
N ARG A 456 -23.78 37.98 18.17
CA ARG A 456 -23.29 37.69 16.82
C ARG A 456 -21.82 37.32 16.92
N THR A 457 -21.46 36.16 16.32
CA THR A 457 -20.08 35.70 16.23
C THR A 457 -19.59 35.75 14.78
N TYR A 458 -18.24 35.78 14.62
CA TYR A 458 -17.59 35.69 13.33
C TYR A 458 -16.36 34.78 13.48
N ASP A 459 -16.61 33.48 13.35
CA ASP A 459 -15.69 32.41 13.72
C ASP A 459 -15.44 31.46 12.56
N GLU A 460 -14.52 30.53 12.77
CA GLU A 460 -14.07 29.57 11.77
C GLU A 460 -15.16 28.54 11.41
N LEU A 461 -15.04 28.00 10.21
CA LEU A 461 -15.80 26.87 9.70
C LEU A 461 -14.92 25.62 9.72
N ILE A 462 -15.45 24.48 10.16
CA ILE A 462 -14.84 23.16 10.03
C ILE A 462 -15.51 22.38 8.90
N ALA A 463 -14.72 21.85 7.97
CA ALA A 463 -15.17 20.89 6.98
C ALA A 463 -14.82 19.46 7.43
N LEU A 464 -15.76 18.54 7.28
CA LEU A 464 -15.54 17.12 7.51
C LEU A 464 -15.34 16.43 6.17
N ARG A 465 -14.31 15.61 6.05
CA ARG A 465 -14.04 14.77 4.89
C ARG A 465 -14.06 13.31 5.33
N ALA A 466 -14.83 12.46 4.63
CA ALA A 466 -14.80 11.02 4.82
C ALA A 466 -15.00 10.31 3.49
N VAL A 467 -14.18 9.29 3.22
CA VAL A 467 -14.18 8.57 1.95
C VAL A 467 -14.14 7.05 2.15
N THR A 468 -14.74 6.35 1.19
CA THR A 468 -14.62 4.92 1.00
C THR A 468 -13.88 4.64 -0.30
N THR A 469 -12.91 3.75 -0.27
CA THR A 469 -12.09 3.39 -1.42
C THR A 469 -11.43 2.03 -1.19
N ASP A 470 -11.10 1.34 -2.29
CA ASP A 470 -10.36 0.09 -2.25
C ASP A 470 -8.85 0.30 -2.51
N ASP A 471 -8.49 1.31 -3.30
CA ASP A 471 -7.12 1.49 -3.84
C ASP A 471 -6.56 2.92 -3.72
N PHE A 472 -7.34 3.87 -3.21
CA PHE A 472 -7.05 5.32 -3.18
C PHE A 472 -6.82 5.98 -4.56
N MET A 473 -6.96 5.23 -5.66
CA MET A 473 -6.96 5.80 -7.01
C MET A 473 -8.28 6.52 -7.28
N THR A 474 -9.38 5.84 -6.96
CA THR A 474 -10.74 6.38 -6.96
C THR A 474 -11.33 6.31 -5.56
N ALA A 475 -12.19 7.26 -5.19
CA ALA A 475 -12.87 7.25 -3.91
C ALA A 475 -14.27 7.89 -4.03
N ASP A 476 -15.23 7.34 -3.31
CA ASP A 476 -16.53 7.99 -3.10
C ASP A 476 -16.58 8.58 -1.69
N TRP A 477 -17.39 9.64 -1.51
CA TRP A 477 -17.63 10.17 -0.18
C TRP A 477 -18.43 9.18 0.67
N ALA A 478 -18.09 9.02 1.93
CA ALA A 478 -18.76 8.09 2.83
C ALA A 478 -20.16 8.61 3.22
N LYS A 479 -21.16 7.76 3.15
CA LYS A 479 -22.55 8.11 3.48
C LYS A 479 -22.80 7.94 4.97
N ILE A 480 -22.23 8.86 5.77
CA ILE A 480 -22.42 8.90 7.22
C ILE A 480 -23.86 9.25 7.55
N PRO A 481 -24.56 8.53 8.45
CA PRO A 481 -25.91 8.87 8.88
C PRO A 481 -26.00 10.30 9.42
N TYR A 482 -27.07 11.01 9.07
CA TYR A 482 -27.29 12.41 9.47
C TYR A 482 -27.31 12.60 10.98
N GLU A 483 -27.76 11.60 11.75
CA GLU A 483 -27.76 11.63 13.21
C GLU A 483 -26.35 11.65 13.79
N ILE A 484 -25.40 10.96 13.14
CA ILE A 484 -24.00 10.98 13.53
C ILE A 484 -23.37 12.33 13.17
N LEU A 485 -23.58 12.80 11.92
CA LEU A 485 -23.12 14.13 11.49
C LEU A 485 -23.69 15.23 12.39
N GLY A 486 -24.97 15.13 12.78
CA GLY A 486 -25.60 16.07 13.70
C GLY A 486 -24.95 16.08 15.08
N ARG A 487 -24.58 14.92 15.65
CA ARG A 487 -23.86 14.86 16.92
C ARG A 487 -22.46 15.44 16.82
N VAL A 488 -21.69 15.05 15.77
CA VAL A 488 -20.35 15.59 15.51
C VAL A 488 -20.40 17.11 15.42
N SER A 489 -21.30 17.65 14.60
CA SER A 489 -21.48 19.10 14.44
C SER A 489 -21.82 19.79 15.76
N ASN A 490 -22.75 19.22 16.51
CA ASN A 490 -23.18 19.80 17.81
C ASN A 490 -22.02 19.83 18.81
N ARG A 491 -21.25 18.74 18.88
CA ARG A 491 -20.08 18.65 19.78
C ARG A 491 -18.98 19.65 19.37
N ILE A 492 -18.63 19.70 18.08
CA ILE A 492 -17.59 20.61 17.58
C ILE A 492 -17.96 22.07 17.92
N ILE A 493 -19.21 22.49 17.64
CA ILE A 493 -19.65 23.88 17.91
C ILE A 493 -19.66 24.20 19.40
N ASN A 494 -19.98 23.24 20.28
CA ASN A 494 -20.09 23.49 21.72
C ASN A 494 -18.76 23.29 22.48
N GLU A 495 -17.85 22.44 22.00
CA GLU A 495 -16.65 22.06 22.70
C GLU A 495 -15.39 22.74 22.13
N VAL A 496 -15.41 23.21 20.85
CA VAL A 496 -14.26 23.84 20.19
C VAL A 496 -14.48 25.35 20.09
N GLU A 497 -13.66 26.12 20.78
CA GLU A 497 -13.69 27.58 20.74
C GLU A 497 -13.40 28.10 19.31
N HIS A 498 -14.02 29.21 18.95
CA HIS A 498 -13.85 29.89 17.66
C HIS A 498 -14.35 29.11 16.44
N VAL A 499 -15.31 28.18 16.63
CA VAL A 499 -15.98 27.46 15.56
C VAL A 499 -17.49 27.65 15.69
N ASN A 500 -18.14 28.12 14.62
CA ASN A 500 -19.57 28.33 14.60
C ASN A 500 -20.32 27.58 13.47
N ARG A 501 -19.59 26.82 12.64
CA ARG A 501 -20.18 26.09 11.52
C ARG A 501 -19.41 24.82 11.19
N VAL A 502 -20.15 23.76 10.84
CA VAL A 502 -19.62 22.51 10.32
C VAL A 502 -20.27 22.19 8.98
N VAL A 503 -19.48 21.79 8.00
CA VAL A 503 -19.94 21.32 6.67
C VAL A 503 -19.38 19.93 6.38
N TYR A 504 -20.00 19.21 5.44
CA TYR A 504 -19.56 17.89 5.01
C TYR A 504 -19.22 17.90 3.52
N ASP A 505 -18.01 17.46 3.15
CA ASP A 505 -17.57 17.37 1.77
C ASP A 505 -18.09 16.08 1.11
N ILE A 506 -18.96 16.24 0.10
CA ILE A 506 -19.61 15.17 -0.65
C ILE A 506 -19.01 14.98 -2.05
N THR A 507 -17.74 15.36 -2.24
CA THR A 507 -17.06 15.26 -3.52
C THR A 507 -16.35 13.91 -3.67
N SER A 508 -16.54 13.22 -4.79
CA SER A 508 -15.80 12.00 -5.14
C SER A 508 -14.40 12.31 -5.67
N LYS A 509 -13.53 11.31 -5.69
CA LYS A 509 -12.22 11.36 -6.36
C LYS A 509 -12.26 10.43 -7.58
N PRO A 510 -12.01 10.88 -8.81
CA PRO A 510 -11.97 12.29 -9.21
C PRO A 510 -13.34 12.97 -9.13
N PRO A 511 -13.52 14.31 -9.25
CA PRO A 511 -12.46 15.30 -9.54
C PRO A 511 -11.70 15.80 -8.30
N GLY A 512 -12.24 15.61 -7.09
CA GLY A 512 -11.53 15.98 -5.87
C GLY A 512 -10.37 15.04 -5.56
N THR A 513 -9.56 15.41 -4.56
CA THR A 513 -8.56 14.55 -3.93
C THR A 513 -9.10 14.02 -2.59
N VAL A 514 -8.37 13.11 -1.92
CA VAL A 514 -8.73 12.70 -0.57
C VAL A 514 -8.40 13.79 0.42
N GLU A 515 -7.12 14.20 0.49
CA GLU A 515 -6.71 15.40 1.25
C GLU A 515 -7.08 16.65 0.47
N TRP A 516 -7.25 17.78 1.16
CA TRP A 516 -7.63 19.05 0.53
C TRP A 516 -6.42 19.85 0.01
N GLU A 517 -5.24 19.63 0.59
CA GLU A 517 -3.96 20.17 0.12
C GLU A 517 -2.94 19.06 -0.13
#